data_157c6c3df0e463870a909e049ed78229
#
_entry.id   157c6c3df0e463870a909e049ed78229
#
_cell.length_a   1.000
_cell.length_b   1.000
_cell.length_c   1.000
_cell.angle_alpha   90.00
_cell.angle_beta   90.00
_cell.angle_gamma   90.00
#
_symmetry.space_group_name_H-M   'P 1'
#
loop_
_entity.id
_entity.type
_entity.pdbx_description
1 polymer ?
#
loop_
_entity_poly.entity_id
_entity_poly.type
_entity_poly.pdbx_seq_one_letter_code
_entity_poly.pdbx_strand_id
1 'polypeptide(L)'
;MTRSFLVATVLLSLAVPAQAASAEPAGAGAGPKQAKKGPVKVFILAGQSNMEGQAAADLEGKDYNDAKGTLATLMKDPAKASLYMHLKDDKGQWAVREDVWVWYKPETGPVKCGPLTLGFTVYGGRHHFGPELEFGHVLGNHLANQVLLIKTAWGGKSLSKDFRPPSSGGEVGPYYTKMLADVREALADLKKSFPGYDGGGYELAGFVWWHGWNDFCGGKAAVEEYEKNLVNLIKDVRTDLKTPRLPVVIGELTGPWGADCKDAAAVAIRKAQAGAVARPEFKGNALFVETHDFVRKPEESPCPGHGHHEFANAETYFLVGQALGDGMKKLLP
;
A
#
# COMPACT_ATOMS: atom_id res chain seq x y z
N MET A 1 9.49 -2.40 51.96
CA MET A 1 10.11 -3.45 51.13
C MET A 1 9.31 -3.54 49.85
N THR A 2 9.68 -2.75 48.89
CA THR A 2 8.99 -2.65 47.57
C THR A 2 9.80 -3.47 46.54
N ARG A 3 9.26 -4.54 46.05
CA ARG A 3 9.90 -5.36 45.01
C ARG A 3 9.46 -4.83 43.64
N SER A 4 10.40 -4.22 42.95
CA SER A 4 10.26 -3.89 41.52
C SER A 4 10.42 -5.16 40.68
N PHE A 5 9.42 -5.48 39.91
CA PHE A 5 9.53 -6.50 38.85
C PHE A 5 9.99 -5.83 37.56
N LEU A 6 11.23 -6.12 37.18
CA LEU A 6 11.75 -5.79 35.85
C LEU A 6 11.22 -6.86 34.87
N VAL A 7 10.35 -6.48 33.99
CA VAL A 7 9.96 -7.35 32.84
C VAL A 7 10.97 -7.09 31.72
N ALA A 8 11.89 -8.02 31.55
CA ALA A 8 12.81 -8.02 30.40
C ALA A 8 12.09 -8.66 29.21
N THR A 9 11.72 -7.85 28.25
CA THR A 9 11.20 -8.33 26.95
C THR A 9 12.39 -8.80 26.11
N VAL A 10 12.59 -10.11 26.05
CA VAL A 10 13.56 -10.73 25.15
C VAL A 10 12.93 -10.78 23.75
N LEU A 11 13.40 -9.92 22.86
CA LEU A 11 13.14 -10.00 21.43
C LEU A 11 14.00 -11.15 20.86
N LEU A 12 13.39 -12.32 20.70
CA LEU A 12 14.00 -13.43 19.96
C LEU A 12 13.81 -13.15 18.47
N SER A 13 14.83 -12.61 17.81
CA SER A 13 14.90 -12.55 16.37
C SER A 13 15.21 -13.94 15.83
N LEU A 14 14.20 -14.62 15.33
CA LEU A 14 14.38 -15.83 14.54
C LEU A 14 14.97 -15.42 13.18
N ALA A 15 16.27 -15.60 13.02
CA ALA A 15 16.94 -15.51 11.74
C ALA A 15 16.52 -16.72 10.91
N VAL A 16 15.64 -16.51 9.94
CA VAL A 16 15.38 -17.47 8.87
C VAL A 16 16.60 -17.44 7.94
N PRO A 17 17.24 -18.56 7.61
CA PRO A 17 18.35 -18.57 6.67
C PRO A 17 17.83 -18.14 5.30
N ALA A 18 18.35 -17.03 4.80
CA ALA A 18 18.12 -16.58 3.43
C ALA A 18 18.74 -17.60 2.48
N GLN A 19 17.92 -18.47 1.90
CA GLN A 19 18.30 -19.14 0.67
C GLN A 19 18.38 -18.08 -0.42
N ALA A 20 19.58 -17.76 -0.83
CA ALA A 20 19.84 -16.95 -2.01
C ALA A 20 19.35 -17.72 -3.25
N ALA A 21 18.08 -17.50 -3.61
CA ALA A 21 17.61 -17.80 -4.94
C ALA A 21 18.29 -16.79 -5.87
N SER A 22 19.26 -17.26 -6.65
CA SER A 22 19.81 -16.54 -7.78
C SER A 22 18.63 -16.15 -8.68
N ALA A 23 18.30 -14.86 -8.71
CA ALA A 23 17.36 -14.32 -9.68
C ALA A 23 18.03 -14.50 -11.05
N GLU A 24 17.53 -15.43 -11.85
CA GLU A 24 17.84 -15.43 -13.28
C GLU A 24 17.41 -14.07 -13.85
N PRO A 25 18.26 -13.38 -14.62
CA PRO A 25 17.86 -12.18 -15.31
C PRO A 25 16.67 -12.55 -16.21
N ALA A 26 15.55 -11.88 -16.03
CA ALA A 26 14.44 -11.95 -16.99
C ALA A 26 15.05 -11.77 -18.38
N GLY A 27 14.88 -12.76 -19.25
CA GLY A 27 15.44 -12.74 -20.59
C GLY A 27 15.18 -11.39 -21.24
N ALA A 28 16.11 -10.94 -22.07
CA ALA A 28 16.08 -9.66 -22.79
C ALA A 28 14.88 -9.57 -23.76
N GLY A 29 13.68 -9.61 -23.18
CA GLY A 29 12.43 -9.23 -23.80
C GLY A 29 12.31 -7.71 -23.78
N ALA A 30 11.75 -7.13 -24.80
CA ALA A 30 11.43 -5.71 -24.86
C ALA A 30 10.82 -5.28 -23.51
N GLY A 31 11.39 -4.25 -22.86
CA GLY A 31 10.87 -3.73 -21.58
C GLY A 31 9.40 -3.32 -21.67
N PRO A 32 8.75 -3.03 -20.54
CA PRO A 32 7.31 -2.76 -20.48
C PRO A 32 6.92 -1.71 -21.51
N LYS A 33 5.92 -2.04 -22.34
CA LYS A 33 5.41 -1.16 -23.40
C LYS A 33 4.48 -0.12 -22.76
N GLN A 34 4.61 1.12 -23.16
CA GLN A 34 3.70 2.18 -22.73
C GLN A 34 2.33 2.04 -23.41
N ALA A 35 1.24 2.26 -22.68
CA ALA A 35 -0.09 2.43 -23.25
C ALA A 35 -0.14 3.69 -24.14
N LYS A 36 -0.96 3.67 -25.19
CA LYS A 36 -0.78 4.54 -26.37
C LYS A 36 -1.36 5.94 -26.28
N LYS A 37 -1.78 6.47 -25.12
CA LYS A 37 -2.51 7.76 -25.09
C LYS A 37 -2.03 8.70 -23.99
N GLY A 38 -1.48 9.85 -24.38
CA GLY A 38 -1.18 10.98 -23.50
C GLY A 38 -0.08 10.73 -22.46
N PRO A 39 0.07 11.63 -21.51
CA PRO A 39 1.09 11.51 -20.47
C PRO A 39 0.82 10.31 -19.54
N VAL A 40 1.87 9.78 -18.92
CA VAL A 40 1.77 8.75 -17.87
C VAL A 40 1.00 9.33 -16.68
N LYS A 41 -0.05 8.64 -16.24
CA LYS A 41 -0.80 9.01 -15.03
C LYS A 41 -0.14 8.38 -13.81
N VAL A 42 0.35 9.23 -12.92
CA VAL A 42 1.16 8.82 -11.76
C VAL A 42 0.32 8.87 -10.48
N PHE A 43 0.29 7.74 -9.77
CA PHE A 43 -0.34 7.63 -8.45
C PHE A 43 0.69 7.28 -7.40
N ILE A 44 0.69 8.01 -6.28
CA ILE A 44 1.58 7.78 -5.16
C ILE A 44 0.82 6.97 -4.11
N LEU A 45 1.32 5.78 -3.79
CA LEU A 45 0.75 4.90 -2.77
C LEU A 45 1.61 4.95 -1.52
N ALA A 46 1.16 5.70 -0.52
CA ALA A 46 1.92 5.99 0.69
C ALA A 46 1.30 5.35 1.94
N GLY A 47 2.13 4.97 2.90
CA GLY A 47 1.67 4.35 4.13
C GLY A 47 2.74 3.55 4.86
N GLN A 48 2.31 2.55 5.58
CA GLN A 48 3.15 1.66 6.38
C GLN A 48 3.14 0.23 5.85
N SER A 49 3.48 -0.77 6.68
CA SER A 49 3.62 -2.17 6.29
C SER A 49 2.41 -2.75 5.53
N ASN A 50 1.19 -2.34 5.84
CA ASN A 50 0.01 -2.79 5.09
C ASN A 50 0.00 -2.22 3.66
N MET A 51 0.31 -0.95 3.45
CA MET A 51 0.51 -0.39 2.10
C MET A 51 1.76 -0.97 1.43
N GLU A 52 2.81 -1.31 2.19
CA GLU A 52 3.99 -2.01 1.70
C GLU A 52 3.65 -3.40 1.11
N GLY A 53 2.65 -4.08 1.70
CA GLY A 53 2.07 -5.31 1.19
C GLY A 53 2.53 -6.56 1.93
N GLN A 54 1.56 -7.22 2.57
CA GLN A 54 1.77 -8.38 3.43
C GLN A 54 0.92 -9.58 3.01
N ALA A 55 0.03 -9.42 2.01
CA ALA A 55 -0.86 -10.48 1.55
C ALA A 55 -0.08 -11.66 0.98
N ALA A 56 -0.46 -12.88 1.38
CA ALA A 56 0.11 -14.11 0.84
C ALA A 56 -0.63 -14.53 -0.44
N ALA A 57 0.12 -14.68 -1.56
CA ALA A 57 -0.47 -15.07 -2.82
C ALA A 57 -0.64 -16.59 -2.97
N ASP A 58 0.41 -17.36 -2.71
CA ASP A 58 0.46 -18.81 -2.97
C ASP A 58 1.38 -19.56 -1.98
N LEU A 59 1.60 -18.99 -0.80
CA LEU A 59 2.40 -19.62 0.25
C LEU A 59 1.59 -20.70 0.97
N GLU A 60 2.22 -21.81 1.24
CA GLU A 60 1.62 -23.02 1.78
C GLU A 60 2.35 -23.54 3.03
N GLY A 61 1.79 -24.58 3.68
CA GLY A 61 2.36 -25.26 4.83
C GLY A 61 1.96 -24.62 6.16
N LYS A 62 2.48 -25.20 7.24
CA LYS A 62 2.09 -24.84 8.61
C LYS A 62 2.29 -23.38 8.98
N ASP A 63 3.32 -22.75 8.42
CA ASP A 63 3.65 -21.34 8.67
C ASP A 63 2.65 -20.38 8.04
N TYR A 64 1.85 -20.89 7.08
CA TYR A 64 0.81 -20.14 6.38
C TYR A 64 -0.58 -20.79 6.53
N ASN A 65 -0.84 -21.45 7.67
CA ASN A 65 -2.13 -22.04 8.01
C ASN A 65 -2.70 -22.90 6.87
N ASP A 66 -1.85 -23.75 6.27
CA ASP A 66 -2.17 -24.62 5.14
C ASP A 66 -2.80 -23.86 3.95
N ALA A 67 -2.25 -22.70 3.64
CA ALA A 67 -2.65 -21.79 2.55
C ALA A 67 -4.05 -21.19 2.68
N LYS A 68 -4.73 -21.28 3.82
CA LYS A 68 -6.03 -20.64 4.01
C LYS A 68 -5.96 -19.13 3.77
N GLY A 69 -6.89 -18.60 3.00
CA GLY A 69 -6.96 -17.17 2.71
C GLY A 69 -5.85 -16.64 1.80
N THR A 70 -5.00 -17.50 1.23
CA THR A 70 -4.09 -17.11 0.15
C THR A 70 -4.88 -16.89 -1.15
N LEU A 71 -4.35 -16.07 -2.04
CA LEU A 71 -4.98 -15.78 -3.33
C LEU A 71 -5.20 -17.05 -4.16
N ALA A 72 -4.20 -17.95 -4.19
CA ALA A 72 -4.30 -19.23 -4.89
C ALA A 72 -5.41 -20.13 -4.34
N THR A 73 -5.67 -20.09 -3.04
CA THR A 73 -6.77 -20.86 -2.42
C THR A 73 -8.12 -20.22 -2.69
N LEU A 74 -8.22 -18.90 -2.61
CA LEU A 74 -9.45 -18.15 -2.93
C LEU A 74 -9.89 -18.37 -4.39
N MET A 75 -8.96 -18.49 -5.31
CA MET A 75 -9.24 -18.78 -6.73
C MET A 75 -9.77 -20.19 -6.97
N LYS A 76 -9.63 -21.11 -6.01
CA LYS A 76 -10.20 -22.47 -6.09
C LYS A 76 -11.63 -22.53 -5.54
N ASP A 77 -12.09 -21.50 -4.84
CA ASP A 77 -13.44 -21.41 -4.32
C ASP A 77 -14.42 -20.98 -5.44
N PRO A 78 -15.36 -21.83 -5.89
CA PRO A 78 -16.28 -21.47 -6.97
C PRO A 78 -17.12 -20.22 -6.70
N ALA A 79 -17.38 -19.90 -5.43
CA ALA A 79 -18.13 -18.70 -5.05
C ALA A 79 -17.33 -17.41 -5.17
N LYS A 80 -16.00 -17.51 -5.16
CA LYS A 80 -15.07 -16.36 -5.14
C LYS A 80 -14.19 -16.27 -6.38
N ALA A 81 -13.95 -17.37 -7.06
CA ALA A 81 -12.98 -17.46 -8.17
C ALA A 81 -13.15 -16.37 -9.22
N SER A 82 -14.39 -16.05 -9.60
CA SER A 82 -14.68 -15.05 -10.62
C SER A 82 -14.13 -13.65 -10.27
N LEU A 83 -14.01 -13.33 -8.99
CA LEU A 83 -13.48 -12.05 -8.52
C LEU A 83 -11.99 -11.89 -8.83
N TYR A 84 -11.23 -13.00 -8.87
CA TYR A 84 -9.78 -13.00 -8.99
C TYR A 84 -9.26 -13.49 -10.34
N MET A 85 -10.14 -13.97 -11.25
CA MET A 85 -9.71 -14.60 -12.52
C MET A 85 -8.81 -13.70 -13.38
N HIS A 86 -9.03 -12.37 -13.36
CA HIS A 86 -8.22 -11.42 -14.11
C HIS A 86 -6.76 -11.31 -13.62
N LEU A 87 -6.45 -11.86 -12.44
CA LEU A 87 -5.10 -11.94 -11.91
C LEU A 87 -4.29 -13.12 -12.46
N LYS A 88 -4.87 -13.91 -13.36
CA LYS A 88 -4.20 -14.97 -14.10
C LYS A 88 -4.30 -14.70 -15.60
N ASP A 89 -3.26 -15.11 -16.32
CA ASP A 89 -3.28 -15.13 -17.78
C ASP A 89 -3.90 -16.45 -18.31
N ASP A 90 -4.02 -16.55 -19.63
CA ASP A 90 -4.59 -17.73 -20.31
C ASP A 90 -3.78 -19.02 -20.08
N LYS A 91 -2.54 -18.89 -19.57
CA LYS A 91 -1.66 -20.03 -19.21
C LYS A 91 -1.72 -20.37 -17.72
N GLY A 92 -2.57 -19.67 -16.96
CA GLY A 92 -2.69 -19.82 -15.52
C GLY A 92 -1.53 -19.23 -14.72
N GLN A 93 -0.64 -18.42 -15.36
CA GLN A 93 0.41 -17.68 -14.67
C GLN A 93 -0.15 -16.39 -14.07
N TRP A 94 0.54 -15.80 -13.10
CA TRP A 94 0.16 -14.49 -12.58
C TRP A 94 0.22 -13.45 -13.70
N ALA A 95 -0.87 -12.73 -13.89
CA ALA A 95 -1.00 -11.72 -14.92
C ALA A 95 0.06 -10.61 -14.77
N VAL A 96 0.53 -10.11 -15.89
CA VAL A 96 1.46 -8.98 -15.98
C VAL A 96 0.79 -7.87 -16.79
N ARG A 97 0.56 -6.71 -16.15
CA ARG A 97 -0.10 -5.54 -16.76
C ARG A 97 0.96 -4.59 -17.31
N GLU A 98 1.18 -4.64 -18.62
CA GLU A 98 2.15 -3.76 -19.31
C GLU A 98 1.70 -2.29 -19.34
N ASP A 99 0.40 -2.03 -19.23
CA ASP A 99 -0.21 -0.70 -19.20
C ASP A 99 -0.21 -0.06 -17.79
N VAL A 100 0.26 -0.80 -16.77
CA VAL A 100 0.45 -0.30 -15.41
C VAL A 100 1.86 -0.62 -14.95
N TRP A 101 2.64 0.39 -14.63
CA TRP A 101 3.99 0.23 -14.08
C TRP A 101 3.99 0.46 -12.58
N VAL A 102 4.91 -0.21 -11.89
CA VAL A 102 5.16 -0.02 -10.46
C VAL A 102 6.62 0.35 -10.24
N TRP A 103 6.86 1.32 -9.38
CA TRP A 103 8.17 1.66 -8.84
C TRP A 103 8.10 1.64 -7.32
N TYR A 104 8.97 0.86 -6.69
CA TYR A 104 9.04 0.73 -5.24
C TYR A 104 10.48 0.62 -4.76
N LYS A 105 10.87 1.48 -3.81
CA LYS A 105 12.17 1.46 -3.14
C LYS A 105 11.99 1.00 -1.69
N PRO A 106 12.23 -0.28 -1.40
CA PRO A 106 12.17 -0.78 -0.02
C PRO A 106 13.21 -0.08 0.87
N GLU A 107 13.09 -0.21 2.18
CA GLU A 107 14.06 0.35 3.13
C GLU A 107 15.45 -0.28 2.95
N THR A 108 15.47 -1.55 2.60
CA THR A 108 16.68 -2.32 2.29
C THR A 108 16.54 -3.06 0.97
N GLY A 109 17.63 -3.16 0.22
CA GLY A 109 17.65 -3.85 -1.06
C GLY A 109 17.46 -2.92 -2.27
N PRO A 110 17.43 -3.48 -3.48
CA PRO A 110 17.34 -2.72 -4.71
C PRO A 110 15.93 -2.17 -4.95
N VAL A 111 15.85 -1.13 -5.77
CA VAL A 111 14.59 -0.66 -6.33
C VAL A 111 13.93 -1.77 -7.13
N LYS A 112 12.65 -1.97 -6.91
CA LYS A 112 11.78 -2.87 -7.68
C LYS A 112 10.96 -2.02 -8.65
N CYS A 113 11.12 -2.24 -9.95
CA CYS A 113 10.34 -1.53 -10.96
C CYS A 113 10.03 -2.45 -12.14
N GLY A 114 8.88 -2.22 -12.78
CA GLY A 114 8.43 -3.01 -13.91
C GLY A 114 6.91 -2.98 -14.10
N PRO A 115 6.36 -3.79 -15.00
CA PRO A 115 4.92 -3.95 -15.16
C PRO A 115 4.28 -4.55 -13.92
N LEU A 116 3.02 -4.16 -13.65
CA LEU A 116 2.30 -4.60 -12.47
C LEU A 116 2.08 -6.11 -12.49
N THR A 117 2.50 -6.74 -11.42
CA THR A 117 2.27 -8.14 -11.06
C THR A 117 2.51 -8.31 -9.56
N LEU A 118 2.62 -9.55 -9.06
CA LEU A 118 3.01 -9.80 -7.66
C LEU A 118 4.48 -9.40 -7.38
N GLY A 119 4.82 -9.17 -6.11
CA GLY A 119 6.19 -9.05 -5.63
C GLY A 119 6.71 -7.62 -5.40
N PHE A 120 5.90 -6.59 -5.60
CA PHE A 120 6.27 -5.22 -5.25
C PHE A 120 6.08 -4.95 -3.75
N THR A 121 6.69 -5.79 -2.92
CA THR A 121 6.67 -5.75 -1.46
C THR A 121 8.08 -5.79 -0.90
N VAL A 122 8.24 -5.73 0.42
CA VAL A 122 9.55 -5.89 1.08
C VAL A 122 10.13 -7.31 0.91
N TYR A 123 9.28 -8.30 0.70
CA TYR A 123 9.68 -9.70 0.57
C TYR A 123 10.35 -10.00 -0.76
N GLY A 124 11.19 -11.03 -0.77
CA GLY A 124 11.74 -11.61 -2.00
C GLY A 124 10.70 -12.43 -2.78
N GLY A 125 10.97 -12.65 -4.06
CA GLY A 125 10.09 -13.44 -4.92
C GLY A 125 8.78 -12.75 -5.27
N ARG A 126 7.79 -13.56 -5.71
CA ARG A 126 6.46 -13.11 -6.16
C ARG A 126 5.35 -13.80 -5.38
N HIS A 127 5.53 -13.96 -4.08
CA HIS A 127 4.59 -14.67 -3.20
C HIS A 127 3.75 -13.75 -2.33
N HIS A 128 4.04 -12.44 -2.40
CA HIS A 128 3.33 -11.42 -1.65
C HIS A 128 2.88 -10.27 -2.54
N PHE A 129 1.85 -9.57 -2.09
CA PHE A 129 1.36 -8.35 -2.72
C PHE A 129 0.75 -7.40 -1.67
N GLY A 130 0.55 -6.17 -2.06
CA GLY A 130 -0.20 -5.17 -1.30
C GLY A 130 -1.41 -4.68 -2.09
N PRO A 131 -2.06 -3.61 -1.63
CA PRO A 131 -3.23 -3.05 -2.31
C PRO A 131 -2.90 -2.52 -3.72
N GLU A 132 -1.63 -2.27 -4.04
CA GLU A 132 -1.21 -1.83 -5.38
C GLU A 132 -1.67 -2.77 -6.48
N LEU A 133 -1.78 -4.08 -6.20
CA LEU A 133 -2.14 -5.07 -7.20
C LEU A 133 -3.51 -4.75 -7.79
N GLU A 134 -4.56 -4.74 -6.98
CA GLU A 134 -5.91 -4.51 -7.48
C GLU A 134 -6.18 -3.04 -7.76
N PHE A 135 -5.60 -2.11 -6.99
CA PHE A 135 -5.65 -0.68 -7.31
C PHE A 135 -5.16 -0.42 -8.73
N GLY A 136 -4.05 -1.04 -9.13
CA GLY A 136 -3.50 -0.91 -10.47
C GLY A 136 -4.39 -1.55 -11.55
N HIS A 137 -5.02 -2.69 -11.28
CA HIS A 137 -6.01 -3.29 -12.19
C HIS A 137 -7.22 -2.37 -12.39
N VAL A 138 -7.77 -1.82 -11.32
CA VAL A 138 -8.91 -0.88 -11.38
C VAL A 138 -8.58 0.35 -12.22
N LEU A 139 -7.40 0.98 -12.00
CA LEU A 139 -7.03 2.19 -12.72
C LEU A 139 -6.56 1.91 -14.15
N GLY A 140 -5.84 0.82 -14.40
CA GLY A 140 -5.46 0.41 -15.75
C GLY A 140 -6.67 0.09 -16.63
N ASN A 141 -7.76 -0.44 -16.04
CA ASN A 141 -9.02 -0.66 -16.77
C ASN A 141 -9.81 0.63 -17.00
N HIS A 142 -9.63 1.64 -16.14
CA HIS A 142 -10.36 2.91 -16.23
C HIS A 142 -9.69 3.91 -17.16
N LEU A 143 -8.37 3.98 -17.19
CA LEU A 143 -7.59 4.98 -17.89
C LEU A 143 -7.08 4.44 -19.24
N ALA A 144 -7.16 5.25 -20.28
CA ALA A 144 -6.52 4.95 -21.55
C ALA A 144 -5.00 5.28 -21.56
N ASN A 145 -4.51 5.92 -20.51
CA ASN A 145 -3.12 6.31 -20.33
C ASN A 145 -2.30 5.18 -19.73
N GLN A 146 -1.00 5.22 -19.96
CA GLN A 146 -0.07 4.47 -19.11
C GLN A 146 -0.21 4.92 -17.66
N VAL A 147 -0.34 3.96 -16.75
CA VAL A 147 -0.37 4.22 -15.29
C VAL A 147 1.00 3.92 -14.69
N LEU A 148 1.44 4.75 -13.75
CA LEU A 148 2.60 4.48 -12.90
C LEU A 148 2.19 4.59 -11.43
N LEU A 149 2.41 3.50 -10.68
CA LEU A 149 2.24 3.45 -9.24
C LEU A 149 3.60 3.63 -8.58
N ILE A 150 3.81 4.75 -7.88
CA ILE A 150 5.01 4.97 -7.06
C ILE A 150 4.65 4.62 -5.61
N LYS A 151 5.24 3.55 -5.13
CA LYS A 151 4.97 3.04 -3.79
C LYS A 151 5.97 3.60 -2.80
N THR A 152 5.48 4.35 -1.81
CA THR A 152 6.26 5.03 -0.77
C THR A 152 5.76 4.60 0.61
N ALA A 153 5.95 3.34 0.90
CA ALA A 153 5.47 2.70 2.13
C ALA A 153 6.58 1.88 2.79
N TRP A 154 6.67 1.98 4.11
CA TRP A 154 7.70 1.28 4.89
C TRP A 154 7.14 0.85 6.24
N GLY A 155 7.44 -0.38 6.64
CA GLY A 155 6.97 -0.98 7.88
C GLY A 155 7.36 -0.19 9.14
N GLY A 156 6.50 -0.17 10.14
CA GLY A 156 6.80 0.42 11.45
C GLY A 156 6.80 1.95 11.50
N LYS A 157 6.39 2.65 10.44
CA LYS A 157 6.45 4.13 10.38
C LYS A 157 5.13 4.76 10.79
N SER A 158 5.20 5.81 11.63
CA SER A 158 4.06 6.56 12.15
C SER A 158 3.88 7.90 11.42
N LEU A 159 2.67 8.45 11.46
CA LEU A 159 2.42 9.81 10.99
C LEU A 159 2.90 10.85 12.00
N SER A 160 2.82 10.53 13.28
CA SER A 160 3.20 11.46 14.37
C SER A 160 4.70 11.78 14.41
N LYS A 161 5.56 10.88 13.89
CA LYS A 161 7.03 11.03 13.90
C LYS A 161 7.64 10.84 12.52
N ASP A 162 7.45 9.66 11.92
CA ASP A 162 8.19 9.25 10.72
C ASP A 162 7.76 9.98 9.46
N PHE A 163 6.45 10.16 9.26
CA PHE A 163 5.86 10.92 8.18
C PHE A 163 5.38 12.32 8.60
N ARG A 164 5.81 12.81 9.78
CA ARG A 164 5.38 14.11 10.29
C ARG A 164 5.61 15.22 9.26
N PRO A 165 4.53 15.87 8.77
CA PRO A 165 4.66 16.89 7.75
C PRO A 165 5.15 18.21 8.34
N PRO A 166 5.79 19.09 7.56
CA PRO A 166 6.35 20.37 8.05
C PRO A 166 5.34 21.25 8.78
N SER A 167 4.11 21.37 8.27
CA SER A 167 3.05 22.20 8.85
C SER A 167 2.53 21.71 10.21
N SER A 168 2.88 20.50 10.62
CA SER A 168 2.53 19.99 11.96
C SER A 168 3.40 20.56 13.06
N GLY A 169 4.50 21.22 12.71
CA GLY A 169 5.49 21.74 13.64
C GLY A 169 6.39 20.63 14.23
N GLY A 170 7.43 21.04 14.95
CA GLY A 170 8.46 20.11 15.41
C GLY A 170 9.40 19.67 14.30
N GLU A 171 10.08 18.55 14.51
CA GLU A 171 10.99 17.96 13.53
C GLU A 171 10.18 17.31 12.38
N VAL A 172 10.59 17.60 11.13
CA VAL A 172 9.99 16.96 9.95
C VAL A 172 10.36 15.49 9.90
N GLY A 173 9.39 14.65 9.66
CA GLY A 173 9.59 13.21 9.62
C GLY A 173 10.54 12.79 8.50
N PRO A 174 11.53 11.93 8.78
CA PRO A 174 12.50 11.51 7.77
C PRO A 174 11.84 10.74 6.61
N TYR A 175 10.74 10.07 6.86
CA TYR A 175 9.99 9.32 5.83
C TYR A 175 9.04 10.21 5.02
N TYR A 176 8.61 11.36 5.55
CA TYR A 176 7.99 12.41 4.74
C TYR A 176 9.00 12.92 3.67
N THR A 177 10.20 13.25 4.10
CA THR A 177 11.28 13.69 3.20
C THR A 177 11.67 12.60 2.20
N LYS A 178 11.81 11.35 2.68
CA LYS A 178 12.11 10.18 1.84
C LYS A 178 11.02 9.93 0.81
N MET A 179 9.74 9.99 1.17
CA MET A 179 8.61 9.84 0.26
C MET A 179 8.72 10.80 -0.94
N LEU A 180 8.95 12.08 -0.67
CA LEU A 180 9.10 13.08 -1.72
C LEU A 180 10.37 12.88 -2.56
N ALA A 181 11.45 12.44 -1.94
CA ALA A 181 12.70 12.13 -2.64
C ALA A 181 12.51 10.93 -3.58
N ASP A 182 11.87 9.87 -3.12
CA ASP A 182 11.62 8.66 -3.91
C ASP A 182 10.66 8.95 -5.08
N VAL A 183 9.63 9.79 -4.88
CA VAL A 183 8.75 10.25 -5.97
C VAL A 183 9.56 11.00 -7.03
N ARG A 184 10.45 11.94 -6.63
CA ARG A 184 11.30 12.68 -7.56
C ARG A 184 12.29 11.77 -8.28
N GLU A 185 12.88 10.81 -7.58
CA GLU A 185 13.79 9.80 -8.15
C GLU A 185 13.08 8.96 -9.23
N ALA A 186 11.89 8.45 -8.92
CA ALA A 186 11.11 7.65 -9.86
C ALA A 186 10.73 8.42 -11.14
N LEU A 187 10.50 9.74 -11.02
CA LEU A 187 10.08 10.59 -12.12
C LEU A 187 11.25 11.19 -12.90
N ALA A 188 12.45 11.28 -12.31
CA ALA A 188 13.61 11.92 -12.92
C ALA A 188 14.11 11.18 -14.17
N ASP A 189 13.99 9.86 -14.20
CA ASP A 189 14.46 9.04 -15.32
C ASP A 189 13.49 7.87 -15.61
N LEU A 190 12.30 8.22 -16.09
CA LEU A 190 11.28 7.23 -16.49
C LEU A 190 11.80 6.28 -17.57
N LYS A 191 12.65 6.75 -18.49
CA LYS A 191 13.21 5.94 -19.57
C LYS A 191 14.14 4.85 -19.06
N LYS A 192 14.90 5.15 -17.99
CA LYS A 192 15.80 4.18 -17.36
C LYS A 192 15.01 3.08 -16.64
N SER A 193 14.03 3.49 -15.85
CA SER A 193 13.19 2.55 -15.08
C SER A 193 12.22 1.77 -15.96
N PHE A 194 11.75 2.40 -17.05
CA PHE A 194 10.74 1.86 -17.96
C PHE A 194 11.18 2.06 -19.41
N PRO A 195 11.96 1.13 -19.99
CA PRO A 195 12.51 1.26 -21.35
C PRO A 195 11.45 1.50 -22.44
N GLY A 196 10.20 1.09 -22.19
CA GLY A 196 9.05 1.34 -23.06
C GLY A 196 8.50 2.78 -23.04
N TYR A 197 8.97 3.64 -22.12
CA TYR A 197 8.52 5.03 -22.04
C TYR A 197 8.88 5.83 -23.31
N ASP A 198 7.88 6.45 -23.92
CA ASP A 198 7.99 7.14 -25.21
C ASP A 198 8.40 8.63 -25.12
N GLY A 199 8.49 9.16 -23.88
CA GLY A 199 8.81 10.58 -23.68
C GLY A 199 7.58 11.50 -23.63
N GLY A 200 6.36 10.96 -23.60
CA GLY A 200 5.11 11.74 -23.63
C GLY A 200 4.80 12.55 -22.34
N GLY A 201 5.74 12.60 -21.39
CA GLY A 201 5.55 13.32 -20.12
C GLY A 201 4.75 12.52 -19.11
N TYR A 202 4.49 13.13 -17.95
CA TYR A 202 3.67 12.54 -16.89
C TYR A 202 2.78 13.59 -16.22
N GLU A 203 1.78 13.12 -15.52
CA GLU A 203 0.88 13.92 -14.70
C GLU A 203 0.70 13.23 -13.35
N LEU A 204 0.89 13.95 -12.25
CA LEU A 204 0.54 13.47 -10.93
C LEU A 204 -0.99 13.44 -10.82
N ALA A 205 -1.56 12.23 -10.77
CA ALA A 205 -2.99 11.99 -10.89
C ALA A 205 -3.66 11.62 -9.57
N GLY A 206 -2.89 11.19 -8.55
CA GLY A 206 -3.47 10.90 -7.24
C GLY A 206 -2.45 10.54 -6.16
N PHE A 207 -2.88 10.71 -4.93
CA PHE A 207 -2.18 10.30 -3.71
C PHE A 207 -3.10 9.40 -2.89
N VAL A 208 -2.62 8.26 -2.47
CA VAL A 208 -3.33 7.29 -1.66
C VAL A 208 -2.60 7.09 -0.35
N TRP A 209 -3.32 7.15 0.76
CA TRP A 209 -2.79 6.94 2.09
C TRP A 209 -3.54 5.81 2.78
N TRP A 210 -2.87 4.71 3.06
CA TRP A 210 -3.42 3.62 3.86
C TRP A 210 -2.49 3.32 5.02
N HIS A 211 -2.88 3.77 6.21
CA HIS A 211 -2.01 3.91 7.35
C HIS A 211 -2.82 4.00 8.65
N GLY A 212 -2.18 3.98 9.83
CA GLY A 212 -2.81 4.25 11.12
C GLY A 212 -2.34 3.36 12.25
N TRP A 213 -1.85 2.15 11.96
CA TRP A 213 -1.48 1.17 12.97
C TRP A 213 -0.36 1.68 13.92
N ASN A 214 0.69 2.29 13.39
CA ASN A 214 1.79 2.74 14.23
C ASN A 214 1.44 3.94 15.12
N ASP A 215 0.53 4.81 14.69
CA ASP A 215 0.01 5.86 15.55
C ASP A 215 -1.00 5.31 16.56
N PHE A 216 -1.82 4.32 16.17
CA PHE A 216 -2.65 3.56 17.10
C PHE A 216 -1.80 2.96 18.25
N CYS A 217 -0.66 2.34 17.93
CA CYS A 217 0.28 1.82 18.91
C CYS A 217 1.15 2.91 19.58
N GLY A 218 1.19 4.11 19.03
CA GLY A 218 2.05 5.22 19.43
C GLY A 218 1.64 5.94 20.71
N GLY A 219 0.51 5.51 21.31
CA GLY A 219 -0.04 6.07 22.53
C GLY A 219 -0.93 7.29 22.30
N LYS A 220 -1.46 7.82 23.41
CA LYS A 220 -2.52 8.83 23.40
C LYS A 220 -2.19 10.07 22.54
N ALA A 221 -0.99 10.62 22.66
CA ALA A 221 -0.59 11.83 21.94
C ALA A 221 -0.61 11.61 20.40
N ALA A 222 -0.09 10.46 19.93
CA ALA A 222 -0.09 10.14 18.50
C ALA A 222 -1.51 10.01 17.94
N VAL A 223 -2.42 9.40 18.69
CA VAL A 223 -3.83 9.27 18.33
C VAL A 223 -4.53 10.65 18.28
N GLU A 224 -4.31 11.49 19.28
CA GLU A 224 -4.93 12.83 19.37
C GLU A 224 -4.44 13.80 18.29
N GLU A 225 -3.19 13.67 17.84
CA GLU A 225 -2.63 14.50 16.77
C GLU A 225 -2.96 13.99 15.36
N TYR A 226 -3.46 12.78 15.20
CA TYR A 226 -3.54 12.10 13.90
C TYR A 226 -4.34 12.90 12.87
N GLU A 227 -5.52 13.43 13.22
CA GLU A 227 -6.34 14.23 12.29
C GLU A 227 -5.60 15.46 11.80
N LYS A 228 -5.01 16.24 12.74
CA LYS A 228 -4.24 17.43 12.41
C LYS A 228 -3.07 17.11 11.49
N ASN A 229 -2.31 16.05 11.83
CA ASN A 229 -1.16 15.63 11.05
C ASN A 229 -1.55 15.15 9.66
N LEU A 230 -2.67 14.43 9.51
CA LEU A 230 -3.19 13.98 8.21
C LEU A 230 -3.64 15.15 7.33
N VAL A 231 -4.35 16.14 7.90
CA VAL A 231 -4.71 17.36 7.18
C VAL A 231 -3.47 18.09 6.66
N ASN A 232 -2.46 18.23 7.52
CA ASN A 232 -1.19 18.87 7.16
C ASN A 232 -0.42 18.05 6.11
N LEU A 233 -0.39 16.72 6.23
CA LEU A 233 0.22 15.84 5.23
C LEU A 233 -0.37 16.06 3.84
N ILE A 234 -1.70 16.11 3.74
CA ILE A 234 -2.38 16.36 2.46
C ILE A 234 -1.98 17.72 1.88
N LYS A 235 -1.96 18.77 2.70
CA LYS A 235 -1.61 20.14 2.27
C LYS A 235 -0.16 20.24 1.85
N ASP A 236 0.75 19.70 2.66
CA ASP A 236 2.19 19.77 2.43
C ASP A 236 2.60 18.95 1.20
N VAL A 237 2.08 17.74 1.03
CA VAL A 237 2.29 16.93 -0.18
C VAL A 237 1.85 17.67 -1.44
N ARG A 238 0.67 18.31 -1.43
CA ARG A 238 0.19 19.12 -2.56
C ARG A 238 1.10 20.30 -2.86
N THR A 239 1.63 20.96 -1.83
CA THR A 239 2.54 22.09 -1.94
C THR A 239 3.88 21.64 -2.50
N ASP A 240 4.49 20.62 -1.92
CA ASP A 240 5.83 20.15 -2.28
C ASP A 240 5.89 19.49 -3.67
N LEU A 241 4.79 18.87 -4.08
CA LEU A 241 4.61 18.31 -5.42
C LEU A 241 4.05 19.33 -6.42
N LYS A 242 3.78 20.58 -6.01
CA LYS A 242 3.24 21.67 -6.84
C LYS A 242 1.94 21.28 -7.55
N THR A 243 1.12 20.46 -6.90
CA THR A 243 -0.15 19.98 -7.45
C THR A 243 -1.28 20.27 -6.44
N PRO A 244 -1.77 21.52 -6.36
CA PRO A 244 -2.62 22.00 -5.28
C PRO A 244 -3.99 21.31 -5.20
N ARG A 245 -4.43 20.68 -6.28
CA ARG A 245 -5.68 19.91 -6.33
C ARG A 245 -5.46 18.42 -6.54
N LEU A 246 -4.27 17.87 -6.25
CA LEU A 246 -3.98 16.45 -6.36
C LEU A 246 -5.10 15.65 -5.68
N PRO A 247 -5.80 14.74 -6.38
CA PRO A 247 -6.78 13.86 -5.79
C PRO A 247 -6.17 13.01 -4.66
N VAL A 248 -6.88 12.88 -3.54
CA VAL A 248 -6.39 12.13 -2.38
C VAL A 248 -7.43 11.11 -1.94
N VAL A 249 -7.01 9.86 -1.77
CA VAL A 249 -7.84 8.81 -1.16
C VAL A 249 -7.18 8.35 0.13
N ILE A 250 -7.95 8.41 1.22
CA ILE A 250 -7.56 7.93 2.53
C ILE A 250 -8.27 6.62 2.79
N GLY A 251 -7.52 5.53 2.89
CA GLY A 251 -8.01 4.24 3.35
C GLY A 251 -8.10 4.21 4.87
N GLU A 252 -9.20 3.69 5.38
CA GLU A 252 -9.41 3.50 6.81
C GLU A 252 -8.36 2.57 7.43
N LEU A 253 -8.01 2.78 8.68
CA LEU A 253 -7.30 1.79 9.49
C LEU A 253 -8.19 0.55 9.60
N THR A 254 -7.91 -0.47 8.82
CA THR A 254 -8.68 -1.73 8.77
C THR A 254 -8.54 -2.47 10.10
N GLY A 255 -7.37 -3.00 10.38
CA GLY A 255 -7.06 -3.72 11.62
C GLY A 255 -7.85 -5.02 11.77
N PRO A 256 -7.60 -5.78 12.83
CA PRO A 256 -8.22 -7.10 13.03
C PRO A 256 -9.64 -7.04 13.62
N TRP A 257 -10.23 -5.86 13.76
CA TRP A 257 -11.46 -5.68 14.56
C TRP A 257 -12.76 -5.67 13.77
N GLY A 258 -12.72 -5.40 12.46
CA GLY A 258 -13.93 -5.22 11.66
C GLY A 258 -14.77 -4.00 12.06
N ALA A 259 -16.07 -4.01 11.70
CA ALA A 259 -17.03 -2.95 12.01
C ALA A 259 -17.27 -2.79 13.52
N ASP A 260 -17.28 -3.88 14.27
CA ASP A 260 -17.55 -3.88 15.72
C ASP A 260 -16.34 -3.53 16.59
N CYS A 261 -15.37 -2.81 16.04
CA CYS A 261 -14.18 -2.38 16.76
C CYS A 261 -14.56 -1.60 18.03
N LYS A 262 -14.17 -2.14 19.20
CA LYS A 262 -14.39 -1.51 20.51
C LYS A 262 -13.12 -0.85 21.07
N ASP A 263 -12.00 -0.97 20.40
CA ASP A 263 -10.76 -0.32 20.81
C ASP A 263 -10.88 1.19 20.58
N ALA A 264 -10.80 1.95 21.68
CA ALA A 264 -11.02 3.39 21.66
C ALA A 264 -9.99 4.14 20.80
N ALA A 265 -8.73 3.67 20.77
CA ALA A 265 -7.67 4.30 19.98
C ALA A 265 -7.85 4.01 18.48
N ALA A 266 -8.20 2.78 18.12
CA ALA A 266 -8.49 2.44 16.73
C ALA A 266 -9.71 3.21 16.19
N VAL A 267 -10.78 3.29 16.98
CA VAL A 267 -11.97 4.09 16.64
C VAL A 267 -11.62 5.57 16.49
N ALA A 268 -10.74 6.11 17.35
CA ALA A 268 -10.29 7.49 17.27
C ALA A 268 -9.47 7.76 15.99
N ILE A 269 -8.56 6.86 15.60
CA ILE A 269 -7.82 6.96 14.33
C ILE A 269 -8.79 6.94 13.13
N ARG A 270 -9.75 6.00 13.08
CA ARG A 270 -10.75 5.94 12.00
C ARG A 270 -11.56 7.24 11.88
N LYS A 271 -12.02 7.78 13.01
CA LYS A 271 -12.71 9.08 13.06
C LYS A 271 -11.83 10.23 12.59
N ALA A 272 -10.56 10.23 12.98
CA ALA A 272 -9.58 11.23 12.57
C ALA A 272 -9.33 11.18 11.05
N GLN A 273 -9.28 10.00 10.46
CA GLN A 273 -9.15 9.80 9.01
C GLN A 273 -10.37 10.36 8.27
N ALA A 274 -11.57 10.02 8.70
CA ALA A 274 -12.82 10.54 8.12
C ALA A 274 -12.95 12.05 8.33
N GLY A 275 -12.64 12.55 9.54
CA GLY A 275 -12.68 13.97 9.90
C GLY A 275 -11.74 14.84 9.08
N ALA A 276 -10.51 14.33 8.82
CA ALA A 276 -9.54 15.04 8.00
C ALA A 276 -10.07 15.30 6.58
N VAL A 277 -10.69 14.30 5.97
CA VAL A 277 -11.21 14.38 4.59
C VAL A 277 -12.51 15.21 4.51
N ALA A 278 -13.31 15.23 5.57
CA ALA A 278 -14.57 15.97 5.63
C ALA A 278 -14.39 17.51 5.65
N ARG A 279 -13.15 18.00 5.73
CA ARG A 279 -12.88 19.44 5.78
C ARG A 279 -13.28 20.15 4.48
N PRO A 280 -13.85 21.36 4.55
CA PRO A 280 -14.36 22.09 3.39
C PRO A 280 -13.32 22.27 2.26
N GLU A 281 -12.06 22.49 2.61
CA GLU A 281 -10.96 22.65 1.64
C GLU A 281 -10.64 21.40 0.82
N PHE A 282 -11.10 20.23 1.25
CA PHE A 282 -10.90 18.96 0.56
C PHE A 282 -12.13 18.49 -0.21
N LYS A 283 -13.22 19.24 -0.17
CA LYS A 283 -14.43 18.88 -0.87
C LYS A 283 -14.20 18.70 -2.38
N GLY A 284 -14.56 17.52 -2.89
CA GLY A 284 -14.44 17.15 -4.30
C GLY A 284 -13.04 16.83 -4.78
N ASN A 285 -12.04 16.78 -3.88
CA ASN A 285 -10.68 16.39 -4.23
C ASN A 285 -9.97 15.51 -3.18
N ALA A 286 -10.71 15.08 -2.14
CA ALA A 286 -10.28 14.04 -1.23
C ALA A 286 -11.48 13.16 -0.85
N LEU A 287 -11.23 11.87 -0.61
CA LEU A 287 -12.22 10.87 -0.28
C LEU A 287 -11.70 9.94 0.82
N PHE A 288 -12.55 9.62 1.79
CA PHE A 288 -12.33 8.55 2.76
C PHE A 288 -12.98 7.26 2.27
N VAL A 289 -12.29 6.15 2.42
CA VAL A 289 -12.75 4.81 2.02
C VAL A 289 -12.76 3.92 3.25
N GLU A 290 -13.94 3.48 3.64
CA GLU A 290 -14.12 2.49 4.71
C GLU A 290 -13.62 1.13 4.25
N THR A 291 -12.90 0.42 5.13
CA THR A 291 -12.29 -0.87 4.82
C THR A 291 -12.49 -1.91 5.92
N HIS A 292 -13.15 -1.54 7.02
CA HIS A 292 -13.34 -2.40 8.18
C HIS A 292 -14.12 -3.70 7.88
N ASP A 293 -15.01 -3.69 6.90
CA ASP A 293 -15.77 -4.89 6.49
C ASP A 293 -14.93 -5.89 5.67
N PHE A 294 -13.72 -5.51 5.29
CA PHE A 294 -12.83 -6.40 4.52
C PHE A 294 -11.99 -7.32 5.39
N VAL A 295 -12.04 -7.16 6.71
CA VAL A 295 -11.36 -8.04 7.65
C VAL A 295 -11.87 -9.48 7.51
N ARG A 296 -10.95 -10.44 7.55
CA ARG A 296 -11.23 -11.86 7.57
C ARG A 296 -10.79 -12.44 8.92
N LYS A 297 -11.38 -13.58 9.28
CA LYS A 297 -11.07 -14.22 10.55
C LYS A 297 -9.64 -14.77 10.58
N PRO A 298 -8.97 -14.75 11.73
CA PRO A 298 -7.63 -15.29 11.86
C PRO A 298 -7.53 -16.76 11.39
N GLU A 299 -8.47 -17.60 11.76
CA GLU A 299 -8.49 -19.02 11.42
C GLU A 299 -8.73 -19.32 9.93
N GLU A 300 -9.21 -18.33 9.17
CA GLU A 300 -9.44 -18.37 7.71
C GLU A 300 -8.30 -17.71 6.94
N SER A 301 -7.22 -17.31 7.62
CA SER A 301 -6.16 -16.48 7.07
C SER A 301 -4.80 -17.15 7.18
N PRO A 302 -3.82 -16.75 6.33
CA PRO A 302 -2.50 -17.40 6.30
C PRO A 302 -1.71 -17.25 7.60
N CYS A 303 -1.79 -16.10 8.25
CA CYS A 303 -0.99 -15.78 9.43
C CYS A 303 -1.89 -15.38 10.63
N PRO A 304 -2.57 -16.31 11.31
CA PRO A 304 -3.53 -16.01 12.36
C PRO A 304 -3.02 -15.13 13.51
N GLY A 305 -1.71 -15.16 13.79
CA GLY A 305 -1.08 -14.35 14.83
C GLY A 305 -0.75 -12.90 14.41
N HIS A 306 -0.89 -12.54 13.15
CA HIS A 306 -0.45 -11.26 12.60
C HIS A 306 -1.61 -10.29 12.33
N GLY A 307 -2.43 -10.02 13.33
CA GLY A 307 -3.57 -9.12 13.20
C GLY A 307 -3.22 -7.71 12.71
N HIS A 308 -2.01 -7.21 13.03
CA HIS A 308 -1.49 -5.94 12.55
C HIS A 308 -1.18 -5.91 11.03
N HIS A 309 -1.14 -7.07 10.40
CA HIS A 309 -0.97 -7.25 8.95
C HIS A 309 -2.18 -7.94 8.32
N GLU A 310 -3.38 -7.66 8.86
CA GLU A 310 -4.64 -8.22 8.35
C GLU A 310 -4.56 -9.74 8.17
N PHE A 311 -3.80 -10.41 9.07
CA PHE A 311 -3.51 -11.85 9.06
C PHE A 311 -2.88 -12.37 7.75
N ALA A 312 -2.26 -11.49 6.94
CA ALA A 312 -1.76 -11.75 5.58
C ALA A 312 -2.86 -12.23 4.60
N ASN A 313 -4.12 -11.94 4.88
CA ASN A 313 -5.26 -12.42 4.11
C ASN A 313 -5.34 -11.74 2.74
N ALA A 314 -5.28 -12.53 1.67
CA ALA A 314 -5.26 -12.02 0.30
C ALA A 314 -6.55 -11.30 -0.09
N GLU A 315 -7.72 -11.76 0.38
CA GLU A 315 -9.00 -11.12 0.09
C GLU A 315 -9.09 -9.72 0.70
N THR A 316 -8.60 -9.54 1.93
CA THR A 316 -8.57 -8.22 2.58
C THR A 316 -7.76 -7.22 1.75
N TYR A 317 -6.53 -7.56 1.35
CA TYR A 317 -5.68 -6.67 0.56
C TYR A 317 -6.23 -6.40 -0.83
N PHE A 318 -6.82 -7.40 -1.46
CA PHE A 318 -7.50 -7.26 -2.75
C PHE A 318 -8.66 -6.26 -2.65
N LEU A 319 -9.58 -6.46 -1.70
CA LEU A 319 -10.75 -5.59 -1.51
C LEU A 319 -10.35 -4.16 -1.12
N VAL A 320 -9.31 -4.00 -0.29
CA VAL A 320 -8.75 -2.67 0.00
C VAL A 320 -8.22 -2.02 -1.28
N GLY A 321 -7.44 -2.73 -2.08
CA GLY A 321 -6.92 -2.22 -3.35
C GLY A 321 -8.04 -1.80 -4.31
N GLN A 322 -9.08 -2.62 -4.43
CA GLN A 322 -10.27 -2.33 -5.23
C GLN A 322 -10.99 -1.07 -4.73
N ALA A 323 -11.27 -0.99 -3.44
CA ALA A 323 -12.01 0.14 -2.86
C ALA A 323 -11.22 1.46 -2.97
N LEU A 324 -9.91 1.43 -2.76
CA LEU A 324 -9.03 2.59 -2.96
C LEU A 324 -9.01 3.02 -4.43
N GLY A 325 -8.96 2.06 -5.37
CA GLY A 325 -9.04 2.32 -6.81
C GLY A 325 -10.37 2.91 -7.23
N ASP A 326 -11.48 2.36 -6.75
CA ASP A 326 -12.83 2.88 -7.01
C ASP A 326 -13.05 4.26 -6.37
N GLY A 327 -12.47 4.49 -5.20
CA GLY A 327 -12.42 5.81 -4.57
C GLY A 327 -11.66 6.83 -5.43
N MET A 328 -10.51 6.43 -5.96
CA MET A 328 -9.71 7.31 -6.83
C MET A 328 -10.45 7.64 -8.13
N LYS A 329 -11.09 6.68 -8.78
CA LYS A 329 -11.91 6.91 -9.99
C LYS A 329 -12.98 7.99 -9.81
N LYS A 330 -13.59 8.09 -8.61
CA LYS A 330 -14.60 9.12 -8.30
C LYS A 330 -14.02 10.54 -8.26
N LEU A 331 -12.72 10.68 -8.06
CA LEU A 331 -12.01 11.96 -7.96
C LEU A 331 -11.31 12.36 -9.27
N LEU A 332 -11.16 11.42 -10.20
CA LEU A 332 -10.60 11.69 -11.54
C LEU A 332 -11.65 12.37 -12.43
N PRO A 333 -11.21 13.26 -13.36
CA PRO A 333 -12.10 13.93 -14.29
C PRO A 333 -12.73 12.97 -15.31
#